data_eb89dc84d202458a482a5dce2ae111d9
#
_entry.id   eb89dc84d202458a482a5dce2ae111d9
#
_cell.length_a   1.000
_cell.length_b   1.000
_cell.length_c   1.000
_cell.angle_alpha   90.00
_cell.angle_beta   90.00
_cell.angle_gamma   90.00
#
_symmetry.space_group_name_H-M   'P 1'
#
loop_
_entity.id
_entity.type
_entity.pdbx_description
1 polymer ?
#
loop_
_entity_poly.entity_id
_entity_poly.type
_entity_poly.pdbx_seq_one_letter_code
_entity_poly.pdbx_strand_id
1 'polypeptide(L)'
;MIEDIIYNWSIEKNKILIKDRWVSFEEVVYAVKDDKILDVIKNPSSNYDNQYCYIIEINNYVYLVPFVVNKNEYFLKTIYPSRKYTKIYLK
;
A
#
# COMPACT_ATOMS: atom_id res chain seq x y z
N MET A 1 -18.59 11.91 13.44
CA MET A 1 -18.10 10.55 13.67
C MET A 1 -17.24 10.12 12.48
N ILE A 2 -16.06 9.60 12.74
CA ILE A 2 -15.17 9.14 11.69
C ILE A 2 -15.58 7.72 11.32
N GLU A 3 -15.84 7.49 10.04
CA GLU A 3 -16.14 6.15 9.57
C GLU A 3 -14.85 5.32 9.55
N ASP A 4 -14.97 4.07 9.95
CA ASP A 4 -13.85 3.13 9.87
C ASP A 4 -13.56 2.81 8.41
N ILE A 5 -12.29 2.79 8.06
CA ILE A 5 -11.87 2.40 6.72
C ILE A 5 -11.89 0.88 6.62
N ILE A 6 -12.51 0.39 5.55
CA ILE A 6 -12.56 -1.04 5.25
C ILE A 6 -11.54 -1.32 4.16
N TYR A 7 -10.58 -2.18 4.45
CA TYR A 7 -9.55 -2.56 3.48
C TYR A 7 -9.92 -3.88 2.82
N ASN A 8 -9.86 -3.88 1.49
CA ASN A 8 -10.13 -5.07 0.69
C ASN A 8 -8.97 -5.30 -0.29
N TRP A 9 -8.82 -6.53 -0.72
CA TRP A 9 -7.85 -6.90 -1.74
C TRP A 9 -8.22 -8.24 -2.33
N SER A 10 -7.55 -8.60 -3.42
CA SER A 10 -7.72 -9.92 -4.02
C SER A 10 -6.97 -10.96 -3.19
N ILE A 11 -7.67 -11.98 -2.75
CA ILE A 11 -7.07 -13.08 -1.98
C ILE A 11 -6.01 -13.78 -2.82
N GLU A 12 -6.27 -13.99 -4.10
CA GLU A 12 -5.32 -14.64 -4.99
C GLU A 12 -4.06 -13.79 -5.19
N LYS A 13 -4.25 -12.48 -5.35
CA LYS A 13 -3.11 -11.57 -5.49
C LYS A 13 -2.25 -11.58 -4.23
N ASN A 14 -2.89 -11.62 -3.07
CA ASN A 14 -2.16 -11.68 -1.80
C ASN A 14 -1.29 -12.92 -1.71
N LYS A 15 -1.82 -14.06 -2.13
CA LYS A 15 -1.05 -15.31 -2.14
C LYS A 15 0.17 -15.21 -3.05
N ILE A 16 -0.01 -14.60 -4.22
CA ILE A 16 1.09 -14.40 -5.16
C ILE A 16 2.18 -13.49 -4.56
N LEU A 17 1.76 -12.40 -3.91
CA LEU A 17 2.70 -11.48 -3.29
C LEU A 17 3.50 -12.15 -2.17
N ILE A 18 2.85 -12.96 -1.34
CA ILE A 18 3.53 -13.69 -0.28
C ILE A 18 4.56 -14.64 -0.87
N LYS A 19 4.18 -15.37 -1.92
CA LYS A 19 5.07 -16.33 -2.55
C LYS A 19 6.24 -15.67 -3.26
N ASP A 20 5.97 -14.60 -4.02
CA ASP A 20 6.97 -14.02 -4.92
C ASP A 20 7.81 -12.93 -4.27
N ARG A 21 7.26 -12.21 -3.29
CA ARG A 21 7.92 -11.04 -2.70
C ARG A 21 7.97 -11.06 -1.18
N TRP A 22 7.36 -12.04 -0.55
CA TRP A 22 7.32 -12.21 0.91
C TRP A 22 6.68 -11.00 1.61
N VAL A 23 5.71 -10.38 0.94
CA VAL A 23 4.93 -9.28 1.51
C VAL A 23 3.44 -9.60 1.37
N SER A 24 2.62 -9.04 2.26
CA SER A 24 1.19 -9.30 2.27
C SER A 24 0.41 -8.02 2.45
N PHE A 25 -0.85 -8.03 2.01
CA PHE A 25 -1.75 -6.91 2.25
C PHE A 25 -2.05 -6.74 3.74
N GLU A 26 -2.03 -7.81 4.51
CA GLU A 26 -2.20 -7.73 5.96
C GLU A 26 -1.11 -6.86 6.60
N GLU A 27 0.14 -6.99 6.12
CA GLU A 27 1.24 -6.16 6.62
C GLU A 27 1.01 -4.69 6.30
N VAL A 28 0.42 -4.38 5.14
CA VAL A 28 0.08 -3.01 4.78
C VAL A 28 -0.94 -2.42 5.76
N VAL A 29 -2.00 -3.19 6.05
CA VAL A 29 -3.03 -2.75 6.98
C VAL A 29 -2.46 -2.52 8.38
N TYR A 30 -1.58 -3.40 8.85
CA TYR A 30 -0.89 -3.21 10.12
C TYR A 30 -0.06 -1.92 10.12
N ALA A 31 0.67 -1.67 9.04
CA ALA A 31 1.49 -0.46 8.95
C ALA A 31 0.63 0.80 8.99
N VAL A 32 -0.52 0.78 8.32
CA VAL A 32 -1.44 1.91 8.36
C VAL A 32 -2.00 2.14 9.76
N LYS A 33 -2.42 1.07 10.43
CA LYS A 33 -3.01 1.18 11.77
C LYS A 33 -1.99 1.58 12.83
N ASP A 34 -0.73 1.19 12.65
CA ASP A 34 0.36 1.55 13.56
C ASP A 34 1.02 2.88 13.21
N ASP A 35 0.44 3.62 12.25
CA ASP A 35 0.98 4.90 11.80
C ASP A 35 2.42 4.80 11.30
N LYS A 36 2.72 3.72 10.59
CA LYS A 36 4.06 3.46 10.05
C LYS A 36 4.16 3.67 8.54
N ILE A 37 3.18 4.33 7.95
CA ILE A 37 3.30 4.72 6.56
C ILE A 37 4.23 5.93 6.46
N LEU A 38 5.05 5.95 5.41
CA LEU A 38 5.98 7.05 5.19
C LEU A 38 5.30 8.23 4.50
N ASP A 39 4.39 7.94 3.57
CA ASP A 39 3.65 8.97 2.86
C ASP A 39 2.45 8.36 2.15
N VAL A 40 1.52 9.22 1.74
CA VAL A 40 0.41 8.87 0.88
C VAL A 40 0.41 9.86 -0.28
N ILE A 41 0.50 9.34 -1.51
CA ILE A 41 0.54 10.19 -2.70
C ILE A 41 -0.56 9.78 -3.65
N LYS A 42 -0.89 10.64 -4.61
CA LYS A 42 -1.74 10.24 -5.72
C LYS A 42 -0.97 9.26 -6.59
N ASN A 43 -1.69 8.26 -7.13
CA ASN A 43 -1.04 7.28 -8.00
C ASN A 43 -0.58 7.97 -9.29
N PRO A 44 0.74 8.10 -9.53
CA PRO A 44 1.23 8.83 -10.69
C PRO A 44 0.90 8.15 -12.02
N SER A 45 0.57 6.86 -11.99
CA SER A 45 0.22 6.10 -13.20
C SER A 45 -1.26 6.15 -13.51
N SER A 46 -2.07 6.88 -12.73
CA SER A 46 -3.51 6.89 -12.88
C SER A 46 -4.02 8.26 -13.31
N ASN A 47 -5.03 8.24 -14.17
CA ASN A 47 -5.75 9.45 -14.56
C ASN A 47 -7.00 9.70 -13.71
N TYR A 48 -7.27 8.85 -12.72
CA TYR A 48 -8.47 8.94 -11.89
C TYR A 48 -8.15 9.54 -10.53
N ASP A 49 -9.02 10.41 -10.05
CA ASP A 49 -8.80 11.16 -8.81
C ASP A 49 -8.85 10.28 -7.55
N ASN A 50 -9.51 9.13 -7.61
CA ASN A 50 -9.69 8.27 -6.46
C ASN A 50 -8.59 7.20 -6.31
N GLN A 51 -7.49 7.34 -7.04
CA GLN A 51 -6.40 6.38 -6.98
C GLN A 51 -5.18 7.00 -6.29
N TYR A 52 -4.72 6.31 -5.25
CA TYR A 52 -3.64 6.75 -4.39
C TYR A 52 -2.60 5.66 -4.23
N CYS A 53 -1.56 5.99 -3.52
CA CYS A 53 -0.47 5.05 -3.29
C CYS A 53 0.08 5.29 -1.89
N TYR A 54 0.13 4.24 -1.06
CA TYR A 54 0.88 4.29 0.18
C TYR A 54 2.35 4.05 -0.11
N ILE A 55 3.20 4.78 0.60
CA ILE A 55 4.63 4.53 0.63
C ILE A 55 4.94 3.99 2.00
N ILE A 56 5.37 2.74 2.09
CA ILE A 56 5.60 2.06 3.38
C ILE A 56 6.94 1.35 3.40
N GLU A 57 7.44 1.14 4.61
CA GLU A 57 8.64 0.34 4.81
C GLU A 57 8.24 -1.05 5.31
N ILE A 58 8.76 -2.08 4.64
CA ILE A 58 8.62 -3.48 5.07
C ILE A 58 10.01 -4.11 4.96
N ASN A 59 10.51 -4.66 6.05
CA ASN A 59 11.79 -5.39 6.08
C ASN A 59 12.96 -4.57 5.53
N ASN A 60 13.05 -3.31 5.94
CA ASN A 60 14.12 -2.39 5.55
C ASN A 60 14.14 -2.06 4.06
N TYR A 61 13.02 -2.15 3.41
CA TYR A 61 12.88 -1.74 2.01
C TYR A 61 11.57 -0.97 1.85
N VAL A 62 11.53 -0.02 0.92
CA VAL A 62 10.32 0.79 0.70
C VAL A 62 9.50 0.20 -0.43
N TYR A 63 8.22 0.05 -0.16
CA TYR A 63 7.24 -0.49 -1.10
C TYR A 63 6.17 0.54 -1.41
N LEU A 64 5.63 0.46 -2.61
CA LEU A 64 4.48 1.25 -3.03
C LEU A 64 3.26 0.34 -3.05
N VAL A 65 2.15 0.85 -2.54
CA VAL A 65 0.89 0.10 -2.46
C VAL A 65 -0.21 0.93 -3.09
N PRO A 66 -0.44 0.77 -4.40
CA PRO A 66 -1.55 1.47 -5.05
C PRO A 66 -2.89 0.99 -4.49
N PHE A 67 -3.80 1.93 -4.28
CA PHE A 67 -5.14 1.58 -3.82
C PHE A 67 -6.18 2.53 -4.41
N VAL A 68 -7.42 2.05 -4.45
CA VAL A 68 -8.56 2.80 -4.96
C VAL A 68 -9.50 3.09 -3.81
N VAL A 69 -9.95 4.33 -3.71
CA VAL A 69 -10.86 4.77 -2.66
C VAL A 69 -12.28 4.84 -3.21
N ASN A 70 -13.20 4.18 -2.52
CA ASN A 70 -14.62 4.27 -2.80
C ASN A 70 -15.35 4.45 -1.47
N LYS A 71 -15.67 5.71 -1.13
CA LYS A 71 -16.22 6.06 0.18
C LYS A 71 -15.25 5.62 1.29
N ASN A 72 -15.68 4.75 2.19
CA ASN A 72 -14.80 4.23 3.25
C ASN A 72 -14.14 2.90 2.90
N GLU A 73 -14.28 2.43 1.66
CA GLU A 73 -13.65 1.20 1.20
C GLU A 73 -12.39 1.53 0.41
N TYR A 74 -11.27 0.98 0.86
CA TYR A 74 -9.97 1.14 0.19
C TYR A 74 -9.56 -0.21 -0.36
N PHE A 75 -9.50 -0.32 -1.68
CA PHE A 75 -9.10 -1.57 -2.33
C PHE A 75 -7.61 -1.51 -2.66
N LEU A 76 -6.83 -2.34 -1.97
CA LEU A 76 -5.39 -2.43 -2.17
C LEU A 76 -5.12 -3.29 -3.41
N LYS A 77 -4.43 -2.71 -4.40
CA LYS A 77 -4.31 -3.36 -5.71
C LYS A 77 -3.10 -4.27 -5.81
N THR A 78 -1.96 -3.83 -5.31
CA THR A 78 -0.72 -4.60 -5.36
C THR A 78 0.29 -4.00 -4.39
N ILE A 79 1.43 -4.65 -4.26
CA ILE A 79 2.57 -4.16 -3.46
C ILE A 79 3.80 -4.39 -4.30
N TYR A 80 4.59 -3.35 -4.57
CA TYR A 80 5.82 -3.53 -5.32
C TYR A 80 6.94 -2.69 -4.72
N PRO A 81 8.19 -3.22 -4.79
CA PRO A 81 9.32 -2.51 -4.21
C PRO A 81 9.68 -1.28 -5.04
N SER A 82 10.20 -0.26 -4.36
CA SER A 82 10.66 0.96 -5.03
C SER A 82 12.09 1.27 -4.61
N ARG A 83 13.01 1.11 -5.54
CA ARG A 83 14.42 1.49 -5.31
C ARG A 83 14.53 2.99 -5.08
N LYS A 84 13.81 3.76 -5.85
CA LYS A 84 13.83 5.22 -5.76
C LYS A 84 13.46 5.69 -4.35
N TYR A 85 12.32 5.23 -3.85
CA TYR A 85 11.85 5.68 -2.54
C TYR A 85 12.66 5.05 -1.40
N THR A 86 13.20 3.86 -1.60
CA THR A 86 14.11 3.28 -0.61
C THR A 86 15.32 4.18 -0.42
N LYS A 87 15.88 4.71 -1.50
CA LYS A 87 17.03 5.63 -1.41
C LYS A 87 16.66 6.95 -0.74
N ILE A 88 15.42 7.42 -0.94
CA ILE A 88 14.96 8.67 -0.36
C ILE A 88 14.73 8.53 1.15
N TYR A 89 14.09 7.46 1.57
CA TYR A 89 13.65 7.30 2.96
C TYR A 89 14.57 6.50 3.84
N LEU A 90 15.34 5.57 3.29
CA LEU A 90 16.17 4.64 4.06
C LEU A 90 17.67 4.77 3.73
N LYS A 91 18.18 5.92 3.76
CA LYS A 91 19.61 6.11 3.49
C LYS A 91 20.51 5.34 4.46
#